data_5a235bb091b4fbcc1378f2a9a1f66fe9
#
_entry.id   5a235bb091b4fbcc1378f2a9a1f66fe9
#
_cell.length_a   1.000
_cell.length_b   1.000
_cell.length_c   1.000
_cell.angle_alpha   90.00
_cell.angle_beta   90.00
_cell.angle_gamma   90.00
#
_symmetry.space_group_name_H-M   'P 1'
#
loop_
_entity.id
_entity.type
_entity.pdbx_description
1 polymer ?
#
loop_
_entity_poly.entity_id
_entity_poly.type
_entity_poly.pdbx_seq_one_letter_code
_entity_poly.pdbx_strand_id
1 'polypeptide(L)'
;MSKIRTYSKYAQDAAVLLGKQIKLGRKQRNWAEQNLAERAGISRATLQKIENGDMSCAMGLVFEVAVLVGVKLFEPDKLPLSKQFEQTSDKIALLPKRILEKNIEVDDDF
;
A
#
# COMPACT_ATOMS: atom_id res chain seq x y z
N MET A 1 -4.85 24.44 -12.55
CA MET A 1 -6.04 23.61 -12.32
C MET A 1 -5.60 22.15 -12.18
N SER A 2 -5.96 21.53 -11.09
CA SER A 2 -5.56 20.15 -10.85
C SER A 2 -6.51 19.19 -11.57
N LYS A 3 -5.95 18.15 -12.14
CA LYS A 3 -6.76 17.07 -12.70
C LYS A 3 -7.19 16.14 -11.59
N ILE A 4 -8.44 15.73 -11.64
CA ILE A 4 -8.93 14.67 -10.75
C ILE A 4 -8.48 13.35 -11.34
N ARG A 5 -7.67 12.62 -10.59
CA ARG A 5 -7.21 11.31 -11.00
C ARG A 5 -8.31 10.29 -10.81
N THR A 6 -8.61 9.55 -11.85
CA THR A 6 -9.57 8.45 -11.76
C THR A 6 -8.81 7.15 -11.59
N TYR A 7 -9.20 6.37 -10.58
CA TYR A 7 -8.60 5.08 -10.30
C TYR A 7 -9.57 3.96 -10.65
N SER A 8 -9.03 2.80 -10.95
CA SER A 8 -9.86 1.62 -11.19
C SER A 8 -10.63 1.25 -9.92
N LYS A 9 -11.75 0.56 -10.10
CA LYS A 9 -12.55 0.09 -8.97
C LYS A 9 -11.73 -0.82 -8.05
N TYR A 10 -10.92 -1.70 -8.63
CA TYR A 10 -10.08 -2.60 -7.85
C TYR A 10 -9.07 -1.83 -6.98
N ALA A 11 -8.42 -0.83 -7.54
CA ALA A 11 -7.47 -0.02 -6.78
C ALA A 11 -8.15 0.73 -5.64
N GLN A 12 -9.35 1.28 -5.90
CA GLN A 12 -10.13 1.96 -4.86
C GLN A 12 -10.49 0.99 -3.73
N ASP A 13 -10.98 -0.19 -4.09
CA ASP A 13 -11.35 -1.19 -3.10
C ASP A 13 -10.15 -1.66 -2.27
N ALA A 14 -8.99 -1.79 -2.90
CA ALA A 14 -7.76 -2.16 -2.18
C ALA A 14 -7.38 -1.10 -1.14
N ALA A 15 -7.46 0.17 -1.51
CA ALA A 15 -7.16 1.26 -0.58
C ALA A 15 -8.17 1.30 0.59
N VAL A 16 -9.45 1.10 0.29
CA VAL A 16 -10.49 1.07 1.32
C VAL A 16 -10.27 -0.11 2.26
N LEU A 17 -9.95 -1.28 1.72
CA LEU A 17 -9.69 -2.46 2.55
C LEU A 17 -8.49 -2.23 3.47
N LEU A 18 -7.39 -1.71 2.92
CA LEU A 18 -6.21 -1.43 3.73
C LEU A 18 -6.52 -0.43 4.83
N GLY A 19 -7.27 0.63 4.52
CA GLY A 19 -7.70 1.61 5.51
C GLY A 19 -8.53 0.98 6.64
N LYS A 20 -9.43 0.07 6.28
CA LYS A 20 -10.24 -0.65 7.27
C LYS A 20 -9.39 -1.59 8.13
N GLN A 21 -8.41 -2.26 7.55
CA GLN A 21 -7.50 -3.12 8.30
C GLN A 21 -6.66 -2.30 9.29
N ILE A 22 -6.22 -1.12 8.88
CA ILE A 22 -5.49 -0.19 9.75
C ILE A 22 -6.39 0.24 10.93
N LYS A 23 -7.61 0.64 10.62
CA LYS A 23 -8.57 1.05 11.64
C LYS A 23 -8.86 -0.09 12.62
N LEU A 24 -9.03 -1.29 12.10
CA LEU A 24 -9.25 -2.48 12.93
C LEU A 24 -8.05 -2.70 13.86
N GLY A 25 -6.84 -2.69 13.31
CA GLY A 25 -5.62 -2.89 14.12
C GLY A 25 -5.45 -1.81 15.18
N ARG A 26 -5.78 -0.57 14.85
CA ARG A 26 -5.76 0.52 15.82
C ARG A 26 -6.74 0.27 16.96
N LYS A 27 -7.97 -0.09 16.64
CA LYS A 27 -9.02 -0.32 17.64
C LYS A 27 -8.70 -1.54 18.52
N GLN A 28 -8.12 -2.58 17.94
CA GLN A 28 -7.69 -3.75 18.70
C GLN A 28 -6.62 -3.42 19.73
N ARG A 29 -5.86 -2.36 19.51
CA ARG A 29 -4.85 -1.86 20.44
C ARG A 29 -5.41 -0.83 21.41
N ASN A 30 -6.69 -0.51 21.30
CA ASN A 30 -7.35 0.52 22.11
C ASN A 30 -6.70 1.90 21.95
N TRP A 31 -6.22 2.19 20.74
CA TRP A 31 -5.64 3.49 20.43
C TRP A 31 -6.68 4.41 19.81
N ALA A 32 -6.76 5.65 20.32
CA ALA A 32 -7.52 6.69 19.67
C ALA A 32 -6.80 7.14 18.40
N GLU A 33 -7.51 7.79 17.48
CA GLU A 33 -6.90 8.31 16.25
C GLU A 33 -5.70 9.20 16.54
N GLN A 34 -5.83 10.11 17.51
CA GLN A 34 -4.75 11.01 17.88
C GLN A 34 -3.51 10.24 18.34
N ASN A 35 -3.73 9.17 19.07
CA ASN A 35 -2.64 8.34 19.60
C ASN A 35 -1.84 7.71 18.45
N LEU A 36 -2.53 7.11 17.49
CA LEU A 36 -1.83 6.51 16.35
C LEU A 36 -1.17 7.58 15.47
N ALA A 37 -1.85 8.70 15.26
CA ALA A 37 -1.29 9.79 14.48
C ALA A 37 0.04 10.28 15.09
N GLU A 38 0.10 10.45 16.41
CA GLU A 38 1.32 10.84 17.09
C GLU A 38 2.43 9.81 16.93
N ARG A 39 2.09 8.52 17.06
CA ARG A 39 3.06 7.42 16.90
C ARG A 39 3.65 7.40 15.49
N ALA A 40 2.84 7.73 14.51
CA ALA A 40 3.27 7.74 13.11
C ALA A 40 3.90 9.08 12.69
N GLY A 41 3.83 10.10 13.53
CA GLY A 41 4.35 11.41 13.19
C GLY A 41 3.53 12.14 12.13
N ILE A 42 2.24 11.92 12.10
CA ILE A 42 1.32 12.53 11.13
C ILE A 42 0.18 13.24 11.85
N SER A 43 -0.52 14.09 11.13
CA SER A 43 -1.70 14.73 11.69
C SER A 43 -2.87 13.74 11.79
N ARG A 44 -3.79 14.03 12.70
CA ARG A 44 -5.01 13.24 12.82
C ARG A 44 -5.80 13.25 11.51
N ALA A 45 -5.85 14.39 10.83
CA ALA A 45 -6.53 14.51 9.55
C ALA A 45 -5.94 13.58 8.49
N THR A 46 -4.62 13.48 8.44
CA THR A 46 -3.95 12.55 7.52
C THR A 46 -4.29 11.11 7.86
N LEU A 47 -4.28 10.76 9.14
CA LEU A 47 -4.67 9.42 9.56
C LEU A 47 -6.11 9.09 9.16
N GLN A 48 -7.03 10.03 9.33
CA GLN A 48 -8.42 9.83 8.93
C GLN A 48 -8.54 9.55 7.43
N LYS A 49 -7.79 10.28 6.62
CA LYS A 49 -7.73 10.02 5.18
C LYS A 49 -7.24 8.62 4.86
N ILE A 50 -6.17 8.19 5.54
CA ILE A 50 -5.61 6.85 5.35
C ILE A 50 -6.65 5.78 5.70
N GLU A 51 -7.30 5.92 6.85
CA GLU A 51 -8.29 4.94 7.31
C GLU A 51 -9.53 4.92 6.43
N ASN A 52 -9.80 6.01 5.72
CA ASN A 52 -10.92 6.10 4.77
C ASN A 52 -10.54 5.65 3.36
N GLY A 53 -9.31 5.22 3.15
CA GLY A 53 -8.89 4.73 1.84
C GLY A 53 -8.61 5.82 0.82
N ASP A 54 -8.23 7.00 1.28
CA ASP A 54 -7.90 8.11 0.39
C ASP A 54 -6.65 7.77 -0.43
N MET A 55 -6.78 7.81 -1.74
CA MET A 55 -5.71 7.42 -2.66
C MET A 55 -4.63 8.47 -2.81
N SER A 56 -4.82 9.67 -2.28
CA SER A 56 -3.85 10.76 -2.41
C SER A 56 -2.79 10.76 -1.31
N CYS A 57 -2.90 9.87 -0.33
CA CYS A 57 -1.92 9.82 0.76
C CYS A 57 -0.61 9.22 0.28
N ALA A 58 0.49 9.71 0.83
CA ALA A 58 1.81 9.19 0.50
C ALA A 58 1.92 7.73 0.91
N MET A 59 2.41 6.90 -0.01
CA MET A 59 2.50 5.45 0.19
C MET A 59 3.34 5.10 1.42
N GLY A 60 4.44 5.80 1.64
CA GLY A 60 5.29 5.54 2.81
C GLY A 60 4.57 5.74 4.13
N LEU A 61 3.74 6.77 4.23
CA LEU A 61 2.95 7.02 5.44
C LEU A 61 1.91 5.92 5.66
N VAL A 62 1.28 5.48 4.59
CA VAL A 62 0.28 4.39 4.67
C VAL A 62 0.94 3.12 5.18
N PHE A 63 2.09 2.76 4.62
CA PHE A 63 2.83 1.57 5.04
C PHE A 63 3.27 1.68 6.49
N GLU A 64 3.78 2.84 6.92
CA GLU A 64 4.23 3.02 8.29
C GLU A 64 3.08 2.83 9.28
N VAL A 65 1.95 3.44 9.01
CA VAL A 65 0.77 3.30 9.86
C VAL A 65 0.30 1.84 9.91
N ALA A 66 0.29 1.16 8.76
CA ALA A 66 -0.09 -0.24 8.68
C ALA A 66 0.81 -1.12 9.56
N VAL A 67 2.11 -0.90 9.47
CA VAL A 67 3.09 -1.66 10.28
C VAL A 67 2.87 -1.42 11.77
N LEU A 68 2.64 -0.17 12.17
CA LEU A 68 2.44 0.19 13.58
C LEU A 68 1.24 -0.53 14.21
N VAL A 69 0.21 -0.82 13.43
CA VAL A 69 -0.97 -1.51 13.93
C VAL A 69 -0.99 -3.00 13.59
N GLY A 70 0.13 -3.53 13.11
CA GLY A 70 0.27 -4.97 12.89
C GLY A 70 -0.39 -5.51 11.64
N VAL A 71 -0.66 -4.65 10.65
CA VAL A 71 -1.14 -5.13 9.36
C VAL A 71 0.02 -5.78 8.62
N LYS A 72 -0.20 -7.00 8.15
CA LYS A 72 0.84 -7.79 7.49
C LYS A 72 0.80 -7.53 5.99
N LEU A 73 1.71 -6.71 5.54
CA LEU A 73 1.84 -6.37 4.13
C LEU A 73 2.60 -7.49 3.41
N PHE A 74 2.09 -7.92 2.27
CA PHE A 74 2.73 -8.94 1.42
C PHE A 74 2.93 -10.30 2.11
N GLU A 75 2.08 -10.61 3.08
CA GLU A 75 2.06 -11.90 3.79
C GLU A 75 3.43 -12.36 4.31
N PRO A 76 4.14 -11.56 5.14
CA PRO A 76 5.49 -11.89 5.57
C PRO A 76 5.57 -13.15 6.44
N ASP A 77 4.46 -13.68 6.93
CA ASP A 77 4.43 -14.91 7.73
C ASP A 77 4.83 -16.13 6.91
N LYS A 78 4.54 -16.13 5.60
CA LYS A 78 4.85 -17.26 4.72
C LYS A 78 6.27 -17.19 4.23
N LEU A 79 6.76 -15.99 3.95
CA LEU A 79 8.09 -15.76 3.45
C LEU A 79 8.51 -14.34 3.85
N PRO A 80 9.65 -14.18 4.54
CA PRO A 80 10.10 -12.86 4.95
C PRO A 80 10.22 -11.91 3.75
N LEU A 81 9.95 -10.63 3.98
CA LEU A 81 10.02 -9.63 2.91
C LEU A 81 11.39 -9.62 2.22
N SER A 82 12.48 -9.82 2.98
CA SER A 82 13.81 -9.87 2.41
C SER A 82 13.95 -10.98 1.38
N LYS A 83 13.34 -12.14 1.64
CA LYS A 83 13.36 -13.25 0.70
C LYS A 83 12.48 -12.99 -0.51
N GLN A 84 11.33 -12.39 -0.31
CA GLN A 84 10.47 -11.99 -1.42
C GLN A 84 11.17 -10.97 -2.31
N PHE A 85 11.87 -10.04 -1.69
CA PHE A 85 12.67 -9.04 -2.39
C PHE A 85 13.74 -9.72 -3.26
N GLU A 86 14.50 -10.67 -2.68
CA GLU A 86 15.53 -11.41 -3.42
C GLU A 86 14.94 -12.18 -4.59
N GLN A 87 13.85 -12.91 -4.36
CA GLN A 87 13.21 -13.71 -5.40
C GLN A 87 12.71 -12.83 -6.55
N THR A 88 12.11 -11.69 -6.22
CA THR A 88 11.61 -10.77 -7.23
C THR A 88 12.78 -10.17 -8.02
N SER A 89 13.83 -9.77 -7.32
CA SER A 89 15.04 -9.23 -7.96
C SER A 89 15.68 -10.26 -8.90
N ASP A 90 15.72 -11.53 -8.48
CA ASP A 90 16.27 -12.61 -9.31
C ASP A 90 15.44 -12.81 -10.58
N LYS A 91 14.11 -12.77 -10.46
CA LYS A 91 13.23 -12.88 -11.61
C LYS A 91 13.45 -11.73 -12.59
N ILE A 92 13.61 -10.53 -12.07
CA ILE A 92 13.89 -9.36 -12.90
C ILE A 92 15.23 -9.55 -13.63
N ALA A 93 16.25 -10.06 -12.94
CA ALA A 93 17.58 -10.25 -13.53
C ALA A 93 17.58 -11.26 -14.67
N LEU A 94 16.64 -12.20 -14.67
CA LEU A 94 16.49 -13.19 -15.73
C LEU A 94 15.84 -12.63 -17.00
N LEU A 95 15.26 -11.45 -16.90
CA LEU A 95 14.61 -10.81 -18.04
C LEU A 95 15.58 -9.87 -18.74
N PRO A 96 15.37 -9.59 -20.04
CA PRO A 96 16.22 -8.63 -20.75
C PRO A 96 16.19 -7.27 -20.06
N LYS A 97 17.36 -6.61 -19.95
CA LYS A 97 17.43 -5.25 -19.41
C LYS A 97 16.56 -4.28 -20.18
N ARG A 98 16.46 -4.50 -21.48
CA ARG A 98 15.70 -3.66 -22.37
C ARG A 98 14.66 -4.51 -23.05
N ILE A 99 13.41 -4.16 -22.84
CA ILE A 99 12.31 -4.83 -23.50
C ILE A 99 12.12 -4.17 -24.86
N LEU A 100 12.26 -4.98 -25.91
CA LEU A 100 12.02 -4.49 -27.26
C LEU A 100 10.52 -4.52 -27.52
N GLU A 101 10.01 -3.39 -27.99
CA GLU A 101 8.63 -3.29 -28.38
C GLU A 101 8.40 -4.16 -29.60
N LYS A 102 7.47 -5.09 -29.48
CA LYS A 102 7.09 -5.93 -30.61
C LYS A 102 5.77 -5.44 -31.16
N ASN A 103 5.58 -5.63 -32.43
CA ASN A 103 4.38 -5.21 -33.10
C ASN A 103 3.26 -6.20 -32.89
N ILE A 104 2.96 -6.46 -31.64
CA ILE A 104 1.88 -7.35 -31.22
C ILE A 104 0.97 -6.59 -30.29
N GLU A 105 -0.29 -6.97 -30.25
CA GLU A 105 -1.20 -6.41 -29.28
C GLU A 105 -0.75 -6.79 -27.89
N VAL A 106 -0.53 -5.78 -27.09
CA VAL A 106 -0.21 -5.98 -25.68
C VAL A 106 -1.51 -5.90 -24.91
N ASP A 107 -1.75 -6.90 -24.11
CA ASP A 107 -2.85 -6.88 -23.20
C ASP A 107 -2.46 -6.03 -22.00
N ASP A 108 -3.01 -4.84 -21.93
CA ASP A 108 -2.73 -3.89 -20.86
C ASP A 108 -3.58 -4.13 -19.61
N ASP A 109 -4.13 -5.29 -19.50
CA ASP A 109 -5.01 -5.64 -18.41
C ASP A 109 -4.19 -5.94 -17.15
N PHE A 110 -3.97 -4.92 -16.39
CA PHE A 110 -3.28 -5.07 -15.12
C PHE A 110 -4.23 -4.97 -13.95
#